data_ffed418978bb612acc93d3a022bbfbed
#
_entry.id   ffed418978bb612acc93d3a022bbfbed
#
_cell.length_a   1.000
_cell.length_b   1.000
_cell.length_c   1.000
_cell.angle_alpha   90.00
_cell.angle_beta   90.00
_cell.angle_gamma   90.00
#
_symmetry.space_group_name_H-M   'P 1'
#
loop_
_entity.id
_entity.type
_entity.pdbx_description
1 polymer ?
#
loop_
_entity_poly.entity_id
_entity_poly.type
_entity_poly.pdbx_seq_one_letter_code
_entity_poly.pdbx_strand_id
1 'polypeptide(L)'
;MSSTPSSGSIALLIQLTRRVYRRANEDVLGMKLKAYMVLMNLREGALPQADLCASMQMDANNTVLLLNDLEGKGFVERRRDPADRRRHIVAITDAGNEALARAERAMESLEEEAFGGMSAEDRATLRELLARAVAEEQVAV
;
A
#
# COMPACT_ATOMS: atom_id res chain seq x y z
N MET A 1 -27.67 -23.14 5.47
CA MET A 1 -26.98 -22.15 6.10
C MET A 1 -25.53 -22.42 6.23
N SER A 2 -24.86 -21.58 5.85
CA SER A 2 -23.49 -21.80 5.94
C SER A 2 -23.06 -21.74 7.35
N SER A 3 -22.54 -22.78 7.79
CA SER A 3 -21.89 -22.73 9.02
C SER A 3 -20.83 -21.68 8.93
N THR A 4 -20.83 -20.82 9.85
CA THR A 4 -19.71 -19.95 10.01
C THR A 4 -18.51 -20.82 10.12
N PRO A 5 -17.59 -20.67 9.23
CA PRO A 5 -16.39 -21.47 9.34
C PRO A 5 -15.76 -21.16 10.68
N SER A 6 -15.18 -22.16 11.24
CA SER A 6 -14.41 -21.99 12.46
C SER A 6 -13.13 -21.19 12.20
N SER A 7 -12.99 -20.63 11.00
CA SER A 7 -11.84 -19.82 10.66
C SER A 7 -11.86 -18.51 11.42
N GLY A 8 -10.82 -18.21 12.11
CA GLY A 8 -10.67 -16.94 12.79
C GLY A 8 -10.44 -15.80 11.80
N SER A 9 -10.38 -14.61 12.33
CA SER A 9 -10.20 -13.39 11.54
C SER A 9 -8.94 -13.42 10.68
N ILE A 10 -7.86 -13.99 11.19
CA ILE A 10 -6.61 -14.09 10.42
C ILE A 10 -6.77 -14.94 9.18
N ALA A 11 -7.44 -16.09 9.30
CA ALA A 11 -7.66 -16.97 8.15
C ALA A 11 -8.53 -16.31 7.09
N LEU A 12 -9.57 -15.61 7.52
CA LEU A 12 -10.45 -14.86 6.60
C LEU A 12 -9.70 -13.74 5.91
N LEU A 13 -8.86 -13.03 6.66
CA LEU A 13 -8.05 -11.95 6.12
C LEU A 13 -7.08 -12.49 5.06
N ILE A 14 -6.47 -13.64 5.32
CA ILE A 14 -5.57 -14.28 4.36
C ILE A 14 -6.31 -14.66 3.08
N GLN A 15 -7.50 -15.23 3.20
CA GLN A 15 -8.32 -15.57 2.04
C GLN A 15 -8.65 -14.36 1.21
N LEU A 16 -9.06 -13.28 1.87
CA LEU A 16 -9.41 -12.05 1.21
C LEU A 16 -8.19 -11.40 0.54
N THR A 17 -7.05 -11.41 1.23
CA THR A 17 -5.80 -10.88 0.71
C THR A 17 -5.40 -11.59 -0.58
N ARG A 18 -5.56 -12.92 -0.64
CA ARG A 18 -5.26 -13.69 -1.85
C ARG A 18 -6.13 -13.27 -3.03
N ARG A 19 -7.41 -12.99 -2.78
CA ARG A 19 -8.31 -12.50 -3.83
C ARG A 19 -7.85 -11.14 -4.34
N VAL A 20 -7.49 -10.26 -3.42
CA VAL A 20 -6.99 -8.93 -3.77
C VAL A 20 -5.73 -9.03 -4.61
N TYR A 21 -4.77 -9.84 -4.19
CA TYR A 21 -3.50 -9.99 -4.93
C TYR A 21 -3.71 -10.52 -6.34
N ARG A 22 -4.67 -11.41 -6.55
CA ARG A 22 -4.95 -11.92 -7.89
C ARG A 22 -5.54 -10.87 -8.80
N ARG A 23 -6.33 -9.95 -8.27
CA ARG A 23 -7.03 -8.93 -9.05
C ARG A 23 -6.27 -7.62 -9.15
N ALA A 24 -5.49 -7.29 -8.13
CA ALA A 24 -4.73 -6.06 -8.08
C ALA A 24 -3.36 -6.25 -8.76
N ASN A 25 -3.39 -6.73 -9.98
CA ASN A 25 -2.18 -6.97 -10.74
C ASN A 25 -1.73 -5.69 -11.47
N GLU A 26 -0.57 -5.76 -12.07
CA GLU A 26 0.06 -4.62 -12.71
C GLU A 26 -0.77 -4.06 -13.87
N ASP A 27 -1.47 -4.91 -14.63
CA ASP A 27 -2.31 -4.48 -15.73
C ASP A 27 -3.50 -3.64 -15.24
N VAL A 28 -4.07 -4.02 -14.10
CA VAL A 28 -5.23 -3.34 -13.53
C VAL A 28 -4.84 -2.03 -12.86
N LEU A 29 -3.77 -2.05 -12.07
CA LEU A 29 -3.33 -0.88 -11.30
C LEU A 29 -2.45 0.07 -12.10
N GLY A 30 -1.85 -0.41 -13.18
CA GLY A 30 -0.83 0.35 -13.90
C GLY A 30 0.53 0.30 -13.22
N MET A 31 0.65 -0.45 -12.14
CA MET A 31 1.90 -0.64 -11.41
C MET A 31 1.76 -1.85 -10.50
N LYS A 32 2.88 -2.34 -10.00
CA LYS A 32 2.89 -3.43 -9.02
C LYS A 32 2.23 -2.94 -7.73
N LEU A 33 1.58 -3.85 -7.02
CA LEU A 33 0.89 -3.52 -5.77
C LEU A 33 1.85 -2.89 -4.75
N LYS A 34 3.08 -3.39 -4.66
CA LYS A 34 4.08 -2.82 -3.75
C LYS A 34 4.45 -1.38 -4.12
N ALA A 35 4.49 -1.09 -5.43
CA ALA A 35 4.74 0.27 -5.92
C ALA A 35 3.60 1.20 -5.50
N TYR A 36 2.36 0.74 -5.64
CA TYR A 36 1.19 1.48 -5.19
C TYR A 36 1.30 1.81 -3.69
N MET A 37 1.70 0.83 -2.88
CA MET A 37 1.87 1.05 -1.44
C MET A 37 2.95 2.09 -1.13
N VAL A 38 4.05 2.05 -1.87
CA VAL A 38 5.12 3.05 -1.71
C VAL A 38 4.59 4.45 -2.01
N LEU A 39 3.91 4.61 -3.13
CA LEU A 39 3.39 5.92 -3.52
C LEU A 39 2.35 6.43 -2.54
N MET A 40 1.52 5.55 -1.99
CA MET A 40 0.58 5.91 -0.93
C MET A 40 1.28 6.49 0.29
N ASN A 41 2.38 5.85 0.69
CA ASN A 41 3.15 6.31 1.85
C ASN A 41 3.81 7.67 1.62
N LEU A 42 4.05 8.02 0.36
CA LEU A 42 4.69 9.30 0.02
C LEU A 42 3.70 10.42 -0.27
N ARG A 43 2.41 10.12 -0.27
CA ARG A 43 1.37 11.10 -0.62
C ARG A 43 1.43 12.35 0.25
N GLU A 44 1.67 12.18 1.53
CA GLU A 44 1.63 13.27 2.51
C GLU A 44 2.95 14.03 2.62
N GLY A 45 3.98 13.57 1.93
CA GLY A 45 5.28 14.23 1.93
C GLY A 45 6.42 13.27 1.78
N ALA A 46 7.59 13.82 1.52
CA ALA A 46 8.82 13.05 1.36
C ALA A 46 9.18 12.34 2.66
N LEU A 47 9.75 11.16 2.52
CA LEU A 47 10.17 10.34 3.67
C LEU A 47 11.61 9.88 3.50
N PRO A 48 12.35 9.76 4.61
CA PRO A 48 13.64 9.06 4.55
C PRO A 48 13.44 7.64 4.04
N GLN A 49 14.35 7.16 3.22
CA GLN A 49 14.25 5.81 2.65
C GLN A 49 14.16 4.73 3.72
N ALA A 50 14.88 4.90 4.83
CA ALA A 50 14.82 3.95 5.94
C ALA A 50 13.43 3.89 6.57
N ASP A 51 12.76 5.03 6.70
CA ASP A 51 11.40 5.08 7.26
C ASP A 51 10.41 4.40 6.33
N LEU A 52 10.58 4.60 5.04
CA LEU A 52 9.74 3.97 4.03
C LEU A 52 9.90 2.44 4.07
N CYS A 53 11.14 1.98 4.18
CA CYS A 53 11.47 0.56 4.31
C CYS A 53 10.77 -0.05 5.53
N ALA A 54 10.85 0.62 6.68
CA ALA A 54 10.21 0.16 7.91
C ALA A 54 8.69 0.13 7.79
N SER A 55 8.11 1.17 7.20
CA SER A 55 6.67 1.27 6.98
C SER A 55 6.14 0.16 6.10
N MET A 56 6.92 -0.23 5.09
CA MET A 56 6.54 -1.28 4.15
C MET A 56 6.87 -2.68 4.66
N GLN A 57 7.61 -2.77 5.76
CA GLN A 57 8.09 -4.05 6.31
C GLN A 57 8.86 -4.86 5.26
N MET A 58 9.66 -4.16 4.46
CA MET A 58 10.49 -4.75 3.42
C MET A 58 11.94 -4.68 3.83
N ASP A 59 12.75 -5.61 3.34
CA ASP A 59 14.19 -5.51 3.56
C ASP A 59 14.79 -4.39 2.69
N ALA A 60 16.00 -3.96 3.05
CA ALA A 60 16.66 -2.85 2.37
C ALA A 60 16.91 -3.12 0.89
N ASN A 61 17.28 -4.34 0.53
CA ASN A 61 17.57 -4.69 -0.86
C ASN A 61 16.32 -4.60 -1.74
N ASN A 62 15.21 -5.17 -1.28
CA ASN A 62 13.95 -5.12 -2.02
C ASN A 62 13.44 -3.69 -2.13
N THR A 63 13.61 -2.89 -1.08
CA THR A 63 13.22 -1.48 -1.12
C THR A 63 14.02 -0.72 -2.17
N VAL A 64 15.33 -0.92 -2.22
CA VAL A 64 16.19 -0.26 -3.20
C VAL A 64 15.78 -0.65 -4.63
N LEU A 65 15.54 -1.93 -4.88
CA LEU A 65 15.13 -2.40 -6.21
C LEU A 65 13.80 -1.78 -6.65
N LEU A 66 12.85 -1.72 -5.73
CA LEU A 66 11.55 -1.13 -6.02
C LEU A 66 11.66 0.37 -6.28
N LEU A 67 12.46 1.08 -5.49
CA LEU A 67 12.67 2.51 -5.68
C LEU A 67 13.43 2.81 -6.97
N ASN A 68 14.39 1.95 -7.34
CA ASN A 68 15.08 2.09 -8.62
C ASN A 68 14.08 2.01 -9.79
N ASP A 69 13.15 1.08 -9.72
CA ASP A 69 12.12 0.91 -10.74
C ASP A 69 11.21 2.14 -10.80
N LEU A 70 10.75 2.62 -9.65
CA LEU A 70 9.87 3.79 -9.57
C LEU A 70 10.57 5.05 -10.02
N GLU A 71 11.84 5.21 -9.68
CA GLU A 71 12.63 6.35 -10.12
C GLU A 71 12.84 6.30 -11.64
N GLY A 72 13.10 5.11 -12.17
CA GLY A 72 13.23 4.90 -13.62
C GLY A 72 11.98 5.27 -14.39
N LYS A 73 10.81 5.08 -13.79
CA LYS A 73 9.52 5.47 -14.38
C LYS A 73 9.19 6.94 -14.15
N GLY A 74 10.00 7.64 -13.38
CA GLY A 74 9.76 9.05 -13.08
C GLY A 74 8.70 9.29 -12.03
N PHE A 75 8.33 8.27 -11.26
CA PHE A 75 7.27 8.40 -10.24
C PHE A 75 7.78 8.88 -8.90
N VAL A 76 9.06 8.67 -8.60
CA VAL A 76 9.69 9.18 -7.39
C VAL A 76 11.05 9.80 -7.73
N GLU A 77 11.52 10.65 -6.82
CA GLU A 77 12.88 11.18 -6.85
C GLU A 77 13.56 10.82 -5.55
N ARG A 78 14.84 10.49 -5.63
CA ARG A 78 15.65 10.28 -4.43
C ARG A 78 16.74 11.35 -4.40
N ARG A 79 16.93 11.93 -3.23
CA ARG A 79 18.01 12.91 -3.04
C ARG A 79 18.65 12.64 -1.69
N ARG A 80 19.89 13.12 -1.52
CA ARG A 80 20.55 13.02 -0.23
C ARG A 80 19.92 14.01 0.73
N ASP A 81 19.81 13.59 1.99
CA ASP A 81 19.31 14.45 3.05
C ASP A 81 20.33 15.56 3.31
N PRO A 82 19.97 16.84 3.23
CA PRO A 82 20.89 17.94 3.53
C PRO A 82 21.42 17.90 4.97
N ALA A 83 20.61 17.36 5.88
CA ALA A 83 21.00 17.26 7.29
C ALA A 83 21.89 16.07 7.58
N ASP A 84 21.82 15.00 6.78
CA ASP A 84 22.65 13.81 6.93
C ASP A 84 22.85 13.16 5.58
N ARG A 85 23.99 13.40 4.97
CA ARG A 85 24.29 12.96 3.60
C ARG A 85 24.36 11.45 3.42
N ARG A 86 24.36 10.70 4.52
CA ARG A 86 24.32 9.23 4.46
C ARG A 86 22.90 8.73 4.24
N ARG A 87 21.91 9.60 4.38
CA ARG A 87 20.50 9.25 4.23
C ARG A 87 19.98 9.73 2.89
N HIS A 88 19.04 8.96 2.33
CA HIS A 88 18.30 9.37 1.15
C HIS A 88 16.87 9.71 1.53
N ILE A 89 16.35 10.74 0.89
CA ILE A 89 14.94 11.14 1.03
C ILE A 89 14.24 10.81 -0.27
N VAL A 90 13.08 10.20 -0.17
CA VAL A 90 12.25 9.81 -1.31
C VAL A 90 11.03 10.71 -1.37
N ALA A 91 10.76 11.27 -2.53
CA ALA A 91 9.59 12.12 -2.75
C ALA A 91 8.82 11.63 -3.96
N ILE A 92 7.50 11.73 -3.92
CA ILE A 92 6.65 11.42 -5.07
C ILE A 92 6.70 12.61 -6.03
N THR A 93 6.72 12.34 -7.33
CA THR A 93 6.70 13.37 -8.38
C THR A 93 5.27 13.64 -8.82
N ASP A 94 5.06 14.66 -9.67
CA ASP A 94 3.75 14.90 -10.27
C ASP A 94 3.28 13.70 -11.08
N ALA A 95 4.18 13.09 -11.85
CA ALA A 95 3.85 11.86 -12.60
C ALA A 95 3.48 10.73 -11.66
N GLY A 96 4.16 10.62 -10.52
CA GLY A 96 3.83 9.64 -9.49
C GLY A 96 2.45 9.87 -8.89
N ASN A 97 2.09 11.12 -8.63
CA ASN A 97 0.77 11.46 -8.12
C ASN A 97 -0.34 11.09 -9.12
N GLU A 98 -0.10 11.33 -10.40
CA GLU A 98 -1.06 10.96 -11.44
C GLU A 98 -1.21 9.45 -11.55
N ALA A 99 -0.09 8.72 -11.49
CA ALA A 99 -0.11 7.26 -11.51
C ALA A 99 -0.84 6.70 -10.29
N LEU A 100 -0.59 7.29 -9.12
CA LEU A 100 -1.28 6.91 -7.88
C LEU A 100 -2.79 7.13 -7.99
N ALA A 101 -3.21 8.27 -8.54
CA ALA A 101 -4.63 8.56 -8.70
C ALA A 101 -5.32 7.54 -9.60
N ARG A 102 -4.65 7.11 -10.69
CA ARG A 102 -5.20 6.07 -11.57
C ARG A 102 -5.31 4.73 -10.84
N ALA A 103 -4.27 4.37 -10.08
CA ALA A 103 -4.28 3.14 -9.30
C ALA A 103 -5.37 3.16 -8.23
N GLU A 104 -5.60 4.30 -7.61
CA GLU A 104 -6.65 4.44 -6.59
C GLU A 104 -8.03 4.21 -7.17
N ARG A 105 -8.29 4.70 -8.39
CA ARG A 105 -9.57 4.44 -9.04
C ARG A 105 -9.77 2.95 -9.32
N ALA A 106 -8.70 2.27 -9.73
CA ALA A 106 -8.75 0.83 -9.92
C ALA A 106 -8.98 0.11 -8.60
N MET A 107 -8.36 0.57 -7.53
CA MET A 107 -8.55 -0.03 -6.20
C MET A 107 -9.99 0.16 -5.70
N GLU A 108 -10.61 1.29 -5.99
CA GLU A 108 -12.02 1.51 -5.63
C GLU A 108 -12.92 0.49 -6.32
N SER A 109 -12.67 0.20 -7.59
CA SER A 109 -13.42 -0.81 -8.32
C SER A 109 -13.20 -2.21 -7.73
N LEU A 110 -11.98 -2.51 -7.37
CA LEU A 110 -11.65 -3.80 -6.74
C LEU A 110 -12.33 -3.92 -5.38
N GLU A 111 -12.39 -2.84 -4.62
CA GLU A 111 -13.06 -2.83 -3.32
C GLU A 111 -14.56 -3.12 -3.49
N GLU A 112 -15.21 -2.51 -4.48
CA GLU A 112 -16.60 -2.80 -4.77
C GLU A 112 -16.84 -4.26 -5.14
N GLU A 113 -15.94 -4.84 -5.93
CA GLU A 113 -16.03 -6.26 -6.27
C GLU A 113 -15.83 -7.15 -5.05
N ALA A 114 -14.82 -6.85 -4.25
CA ALA A 114 -14.48 -7.67 -3.09
C ALA A 114 -15.55 -7.61 -2.01
N PHE A 115 -16.16 -6.45 -1.82
CA PHE A 115 -17.11 -6.20 -0.74
C PHE A 115 -18.51 -5.88 -1.24
N GLY A 116 -18.85 -6.30 -2.46
CA GLY A 116 -20.12 -5.97 -3.09
C GLY A 116 -21.34 -6.44 -2.34
N GLY A 117 -21.19 -7.45 -1.48
CA GLY A 117 -22.29 -7.93 -0.65
C GLY A 117 -22.50 -7.13 0.63
N MET A 118 -21.63 -6.14 0.90
CA MET A 118 -21.70 -5.36 2.12
C MET A 118 -22.27 -3.98 1.84
N SER A 119 -23.02 -3.46 2.81
CA SER A 119 -23.53 -2.09 2.73
C SER A 119 -22.40 -1.08 2.81
N ALA A 120 -22.66 0.15 2.43
CA ALA A 120 -21.68 1.23 2.57
C ALA A 120 -21.29 1.42 4.03
N GLU A 121 -22.25 1.27 4.93
CA GLU A 121 -22.00 1.37 6.37
C GLU A 121 -21.06 0.26 6.87
N ASP A 122 -21.31 -0.99 6.43
CA ASP A 122 -20.45 -2.13 6.79
C ASP A 122 -19.05 -1.94 6.27
N ARG A 123 -18.91 -1.45 5.05
CA ARG A 123 -17.57 -1.20 4.48
C ARG A 123 -16.84 -0.12 5.23
N ALA A 124 -17.53 0.92 5.67
CA ALA A 124 -16.92 1.98 6.48
C ALA A 124 -16.46 1.43 7.83
N THR A 125 -17.28 0.57 8.45
CA THR A 125 -16.94 -0.07 9.72
C THR A 125 -15.70 -0.97 9.56
N LEU A 126 -15.65 -1.74 8.48
CA LEU A 126 -14.50 -2.60 8.19
C LEU A 126 -13.23 -1.76 8.04
N ARG A 127 -13.30 -0.67 7.29
CA ARG A 127 -12.16 0.22 7.09
C ARG A 127 -11.64 0.77 8.42
N GLU A 128 -12.56 1.20 9.26
CA GLU A 128 -12.21 1.73 10.58
C GLU A 128 -11.53 0.67 11.46
N LEU A 129 -12.07 -0.54 11.46
CA LEU A 129 -11.49 -1.63 12.26
C LEU A 129 -10.12 -2.03 11.76
N LEU A 130 -9.93 -2.10 10.46
CA LEU A 130 -8.63 -2.40 9.86
C LEU A 130 -7.62 -1.30 10.20
N ALA A 131 -8.03 -0.05 10.13
CA ALA A 131 -7.16 1.08 10.44
C ALA A 131 -6.70 1.02 11.90
N ARG A 132 -7.60 0.67 12.81
CA ARG A 132 -7.23 0.52 14.22
C ARG A 132 -6.26 -0.62 14.45
N ALA A 133 -6.46 -1.74 13.77
CA ALA A 133 -5.55 -2.88 13.89
C ALA A 133 -4.13 -2.52 13.42
N VAL A 134 -4.05 -1.80 12.32
CA VAL A 134 -2.76 -1.34 11.78
C VAL A 134 -2.08 -0.37 12.75
N ALA A 135 -2.85 0.56 13.32
CA ALA A 135 -2.30 1.54 14.25
C ALA A 135 -1.79 0.90 15.54
N GLU A 136 -2.52 -0.11 16.06
CA GLU A 136 -2.08 -0.83 17.26
C GLU A 136 -0.76 -1.54 17.07
N GLU A 137 -0.58 -2.16 15.91
CA GLU A 137 0.66 -2.86 15.61
C GLU A 137 1.84 -1.89 15.60
N GLN A 138 1.64 -0.68 15.07
CA GLN A 138 2.69 0.33 15.07
C GLN A 138 3.04 0.79 16.48
N VAL A 139 2.07 0.85 17.35
CA VAL A 139 2.28 1.28 18.74
C VAL A 139 2.94 0.19 19.56
N ALA A 140 2.71 -1.06 19.25
CA ALA A 140 3.22 -2.20 20.02
C ALA A 140 4.72 -2.45 19.84
N VAL A 141 5.40 -1.74 18.96
CA VAL A 141 6.83 -1.94 18.72
C VAL A 141 7.71 -1.28 19.76
#